data_84a569c5b7f8eb2b2153679d24ee5f54
#
_entry.id   84a569c5b7f8eb2b2153679d24ee5f54
#
_cell.length_a   1.000
_cell.length_b   1.000
_cell.length_c   1.000
_cell.angle_alpha   90.00
_cell.angle_beta   90.00
_cell.angle_gamma   90.00
#
_symmetry.space_group_name_H-M   'P 1'
#
loop_
_entity.id
_entity.type
_entity.pdbx_description
1 polymer ?
#
loop_
_entity_poly.entity_id
_entity_poly.type
_entity_poly.pdbx_seq_one_letter_code
_entity_poly.pdbx_strand_id
1 'polypeptide(L)'
;MNFLLLSGIFFGCSDDRTAGGVTDIGNSIAGRIYLADGETPAAHARIVAYEDSWKNSNIADSVETWSDSLGNFAFDNSAEKMQLLYASQNAENFLAASIQDSMKIILGNSKSLFGKIESEFSGSVRIVGTNLSAALNSDGEFSFDSIPAGNISLVFVKNSAPQSHFEFSANSAKEKISLPALKAFSESDSLLVFADASAYADTSLGISLSDAATAISVSLKSVPSETLRGFVLPVKFNNQIDFSLFAEPDSFKITDERGNDLSFEVDYWTPQASQGVLWVRLDSLLADCEKVNLYVIHSNDSKKSRAYLPADSILAALHLFGDEKFNSSSDTSKPFGFIGYGKKIHAGEFISLDSLNPFTHNFTLSLWAYWNGKNGHHQILFTKRASPDSLLFQWYYDTINSAFSIYNVAHWDSIPGAVSAVDTNSWKMLSLVSKNDSIAMFVNGEQIGEAISFPLYKILDDIPFLVGGNEVEEESWNGAFDEIRVVQKARSAEWLRLEYETQSAAKN
;
A
#
# COMPACT_ATOMS: atom_id res chain seq x y z
N MET A 1 -43.93 61.47 10.58
CA MET A 1 -42.78 62.36 10.71
C MET A 1 -41.71 61.77 9.83
N ASN A 2 -41.68 62.12 8.60
CA ASN A 2 -40.74 63.06 7.94
C ASN A 2 -39.28 62.58 8.12
N PHE A 3 -38.48 62.39 7.14
CA PHE A 3 -38.07 62.97 5.87
C PHE A 3 -36.86 62.13 5.41
N LEU A 4 -36.44 61.96 4.35
CA LEU A 4 -36.28 62.45 2.98
C LEU A 4 -35.09 61.68 2.33
N LEU A 5 -35.32 61.27 1.15
CA LEU A 5 -34.46 61.16 0.01
C LEU A 5 -33.15 61.93 0.00
N LEU A 6 -32.06 61.31 -0.47
CA LEU A 6 -31.26 61.97 -1.51
C LEU A 6 -30.60 60.93 -2.46
N SER A 7 -30.89 61.09 -3.70
CA SER A 7 -30.34 60.48 -4.87
C SER A 7 -28.91 60.97 -5.14
N GLY A 8 -28.03 60.07 -5.54
CA GLY A 8 -26.74 60.39 -6.12
C GLY A 8 -26.48 59.48 -7.32
N ILE A 9 -26.85 59.98 -8.48
CA ILE A 9 -26.50 59.40 -9.80
C ILE A 9 -25.04 59.75 -10.07
N PHE A 10 -24.20 58.75 -10.27
CA PHE A 10 -22.97 58.93 -11.01
C PHE A 10 -22.98 58.02 -12.22
N PHE A 11 -23.08 58.61 -13.38
CA PHE A 11 -22.74 58.05 -14.68
C PHE A 11 -21.24 57.99 -14.77
N GLY A 12 -20.73 56.81 -15.06
CA GLY A 12 -19.39 56.56 -15.53
C GLY A 12 -19.47 55.50 -16.61
N CYS A 13 -19.71 55.88 -17.84
CA CYS A 13 -19.46 55.07 -19.00
C CYS A 13 -17.95 54.95 -19.17
N SER A 14 -17.44 53.76 -19.21
CA SER A 14 -16.33 53.43 -20.08
C SER A 14 -16.70 52.15 -20.78
N ASP A 15 -17.10 52.34 -22.03
CA ASP A 15 -17.14 51.29 -23.04
C ASP A 15 -15.72 50.82 -23.28
N ASP A 16 -15.41 49.60 -22.84
CA ASP A 16 -14.42 48.77 -23.46
C ASP A 16 -15.13 47.49 -23.90
N ARG A 17 -15.80 47.63 -25.04
CA ARG A 17 -16.25 46.48 -25.81
C ARG A 17 -15.05 45.92 -26.53
N THR A 18 -14.42 44.92 -25.95
CA THR A 18 -13.67 43.94 -26.72
C THR A 18 -14.68 43.04 -27.44
N ALA A 19 -14.74 43.24 -28.73
CA ALA A 19 -15.50 42.38 -29.64
C ALA A 19 -14.88 40.97 -29.61
N GLY A 20 -15.65 40.03 -29.17
CA GLY A 20 -15.30 38.59 -29.14
C GLY A 20 -16.33 37.88 -28.28
N GLY A 21 -17.60 37.89 -28.78
CA GLY A 21 -18.63 37.06 -28.16
C GLY A 21 -18.28 35.59 -28.37
N VAL A 22 -17.86 34.92 -27.32
CA VAL A 22 -17.94 33.46 -27.25
C VAL A 22 -19.10 33.17 -26.34
N THR A 23 -20.25 32.91 -26.93
CA THR A 23 -21.36 32.22 -26.31
C THR A 23 -21.14 30.72 -26.55
N ASP A 24 -20.25 30.13 -25.81
CA ASP A 24 -20.29 28.73 -25.46
C ASP A 24 -19.41 28.53 -24.21
N ILE A 25 -20.07 28.19 -23.11
CA ILE A 25 -19.38 27.77 -21.89
C ILE A 25 -19.06 26.29 -22.09
N GLY A 26 -18.20 26.00 -23.05
CA GLY A 26 -17.43 24.75 -23.12
C GLY A 26 -16.17 24.95 -22.29
N ASN A 27 -15.70 23.92 -21.61
CA ASN A 27 -14.45 23.90 -20.86
C ASN A 27 -13.25 24.27 -21.76
N SER A 28 -13.04 25.56 -22.02
CA SER A 28 -11.90 26.02 -22.80
C SER A 28 -10.69 26.16 -21.87
N ILE A 29 -9.62 25.43 -22.16
CA ILE A 29 -8.34 25.57 -21.48
C ILE A 29 -7.75 26.93 -21.94
N ALA A 30 -7.57 27.84 -20.99
CA ALA A 30 -7.01 29.16 -21.27
C ALA A 30 -5.99 29.57 -20.22
N GLY A 31 -5.10 30.49 -20.56
CA GLY A 31 -4.10 30.98 -19.64
C GLY A 31 -3.34 32.18 -20.14
N ARG A 32 -2.33 32.56 -19.39
CA ARG A 32 -1.40 33.61 -19.73
C ARG A 32 0.04 33.19 -19.52
N ILE A 33 0.88 33.48 -20.49
CA ILE A 33 2.30 33.11 -20.54
C ILE A 33 3.19 34.34 -20.42
N TYR A 34 4.25 34.22 -19.64
CA TYR A 34 5.22 35.26 -19.32
C TYR A 34 6.64 34.76 -19.60
N LEU A 35 7.54 35.69 -19.86
CA LEU A 35 8.97 35.42 -19.89
C LEU A 35 9.50 35.02 -18.51
N ALA A 36 10.77 34.64 -18.42
CA ALA A 36 11.43 34.18 -17.19
C ALA A 36 11.40 35.20 -16.04
N ASP A 37 11.20 36.48 -16.31
CA ASP A 37 11.02 37.53 -15.30
C ASP A 37 9.67 37.43 -14.55
N GLY A 38 8.72 36.66 -15.09
CA GLY A 38 7.38 36.45 -14.53
C GLY A 38 6.42 37.64 -14.65
N GLU A 39 6.84 38.73 -15.32
CA GLU A 39 6.12 39.99 -15.50
C GLU A 39 5.88 40.34 -16.96
N THR A 40 6.88 40.16 -17.82
CA THR A 40 6.80 40.45 -19.24
C THR A 40 5.99 39.41 -19.99
N PRO A 41 4.87 39.79 -20.68
CA PRO A 41 4.08 38.84 -21.47
C PRO A 41 4.93 38.21 -22.59
N ALA A 42 4.88 36.88 -22.70
CA ALA A 42 5.53 36.15 -23.78
C ALA A 42 4.62 36.19 -25.05
N ALA A 43 4.78 37.23 -25.88
CA ALA A 43 4.04 37.38 -27.11
C ALA A 43 4.48 36.37 -28.17
N HIS A 44 3.52 35.79 -28.89
CA HIS A 44 3.76 34.80 -29.96
C HIS A 44 4.54 33.56 -29.46
N ALA A 45 4.33 33.16 -28.21
CA ALA A 45 4.85 31.91 -27.72
C ALA A 45 3.99 30.75 -28.27
N ARG A 46 4.68 29.67 -28.63
CA ARG A 46 4.03 28.43 -29.08
C ARG A 46 3.62 27.63 -27.88
N ILE A 47 2.36 27.21 -27.82
CA ILE A 47 1.81 26.39 -26.74
C ILE A 47 1.19 25.13 -27.37
N VAL A 48 1.63 23.97 -26.89
CA VAL A 48 1.18 22.67 -27.36
C VAL A 48 0.63 21.87 -26.20
N ALA A 49 -0.58 21.37 -26.32
CA ALA A 49 -1.21 20.49 -25.34
C ALA A 49 -1.16 19.04 -25.82
N TYR A 50 -0.90 18.12 -24.88
CA TYR A 50 -0.75 16.69 -25.12
C TYR A 50 -1.67 15.88 -24.20
N GLU A 51 -2.10 14.72 -24.68
CA GLU A 51 -2.70 13.70 -23.82
C GLU A 51 -1.65 13.18 -22.82
N ASP A 52 -2.00 13.07 -21.53
CA ASP A 52 -1.15 12.46 -20.51
C ASP A 52 -1.17 10.94 -20.69
N SER A 53 -0.38 10.49 -21.62
CA SER A 53 -0.12 9.09 -21.79
C SER A 53 1.35 8.91 -22.15
N TRP A 54 2.18 8.69 -21.13
CA TRP A 54 3.57 8.31 -21.37
C TRP A 54 3.66 7.06 -22.27
N LYS A 55 2.60 6.24 -22.32
CA LYS A 55 2.46 5.08 -23.22
C LYS A 55 2.23 5.46 -24.67
N ASN A 56 1.52 6.58 -24.92
CA ASN A 56 1.17 7.06 -26.25
C ASN A 56 1.99 8.29 -26.65
N SER A 57 3.28 8.32 -26.32
CA SER A 57 4.19 9.46 -26.52
C SER A 57 4.39 9.86 -28.02
N ASN A 58 3.44 9.59 -28.89
CA ASN A 58 3.42 10.09 -30.24
C ASN A 58 2.83 11.50 -30.26
N ILE A 59 3.64 12.46 -30.73
CA ILE A 59 3.27 13.87 -30.93
C ILE A 59 2.07 14.03 -31.89
N ALA A 60 1.60 12.96 -32.53
CA ALA A 60 0.57 12.99 -33.55
C ALA A 60 -0.81 13.49 -33.09
N ASP A 61 -1.10 13.42 -31.81
CA ASP A 61 -2.41 13.78 -31.23
C ASP A 61 -2.35 15.06 -30.37
N SER A 62 -1.40 15.96 -30.63
CA SER A 62 -1.27 17.23 -29.91
C SER A 62 -2.17 18.33 -30.53
N VAL A 63 -2.59 19.28 -29.69
CA VAL A 63 -3.28 20.49 -30.09
C VAL A 63 -2.38 21.69 -29.85
N GLU A 64 -2.28 22.59 -30.84
CA GLU A 64 -1.37 23.73 -30.79
C GLU A 64 -2.15 25.06 -30.83
N THR A 65 -1.65 26.01 -30.06
CA THR A 65 -2.10 27.42 -30.09
C THR A 65 -0.91 28.36 -29.88
N TRP A 66 -1.15 29.67 -30.05
CA TRP A 66 -0.15 30.72 -29.90
C TRP A 66 -0.67 31.81 -28.99
N SER A 67 0.23 32.38 -28.15
CA SER A 67 -0.16 33.54 -27.36
C SER A 67 -0.31 34.81 -28.17
N ASP A 68 -1.22 35.69 -27.75
CA ASP A 68 -1.36 37.04 -28.30
C ASP A 68 -0.25 37.98 -27.81
N SER A 69 -0.31 39.27 -28.18
CA SER A 69 0.64 40.28 -27.77
C SER A 69 0.68 40.54 -26.26
N LEU A 70 -0.35 40.15 -25.52
CA LEU A 70 -0.47 40.28 -24.08
C LEU A 70 -0.13 38.97 -23.35
N GLY A 71 0.30 37.92 -24.09
CA GLY A 71 0.61 36.63 -23.58
C GLY A 71 -0.60 35.72 -23.30
N ASN A 72 -1.82 36.11 -23.66
CA ASN A 72 -2.99 35.28 -23.48
C ASN A 72 -3.05 34.18 -24.55
N PHE A 73 -3.48 32.99 -24.15
CA PHE A 73 -3.73 31.87 -25.04
C PHE A 73 -5.02 31.13 -24.66
N ALA A 74 -5.60 30.44 -25.60
CA ALA A 74 -6.72 29.54 -25.38
C ALA A 74 -6.67 28.38 -26.38
N PHE A 75 -7.11 27.21 -25.94
CA PHE A 75 -7.40 26.08 -26.79
C PHE A 75 -8.92 26.00 -27.02
N ASP A 76 -9.31 25.48 -28.14
CA ASP A 76 -10.71 25.11 -28.40
C ASP A 76 -11.07 23.78 -27.71
N ASN A 77 -12.33 23.34 -27.87
CA ASN A 77 -12.84 22.12 -27.22
C ASN A 77 -12.10 20.83 -27.63
N SER A 78 -11.19 20.87 -28.60
CA SER A 78 -10.38 19.72 -28.98
C SER A 78 -9.34 19.35 -27.91
N ALA A 79 -9.07 20.23 -26.95
CA ALA A 79 -8.09 20.04 -25.88
C ALA A 79 -8.67 19.40 -24.59
N GLU A 80 -9.95 19.02 -24.55
CA GLU A 80 -10.58 18.47 -23.32
C GLU A 80 -9.90 17.23 -22.74
N LYS A 81 -9.20 16.46 -23.57
CA LYS A 81 -8.46 15.26 -23.14
C LYS A 81 -7.00 15.52 -22.81
N MET A 82 -6.53 16.73 -23.06
CA MET A 82 -5.15 17.11 -22.91
C MET A 82 -4.83 17.37 -21.44
N GLN A 83 -3.71 16.88 -20.96
CA GLN A 83 -3.29 16.99 -19.56
C GLN A 83 -1.94 17.64 -19.39
N LEU A 84 -1.06 17.50 -20.38
CA LEU A 84 0.26 18.12 -20.40
C LEU A 84 0.32 19.32 -21.35
N LEU A 85 1.09 20.31 -20.97
CA LEU A 85 1.30 21.49 -21.77
C LEU A 85 2.80 21.79 -21.91
N TYR A 86 3.22 22.01 -23.13
CA TYR A 86 4.56 22.52 -23.47
C TYR A 86 4.44 23.90 -24.09
N ALA A 87 5.21 24.85 -23.57
CA ALA A 87 5.23 26.20 -24.12
C ALA A 87 6.67 26.63 -24.39
N SER A 88 6.89 27.36 -25.47
CA SER A 88 8.21 27.84 -25.86
C SER A 88 8.16 29.18 -26.57
N GLN A 89 9.14 30.01 -26.25
CA GLN A 89 9.46 31.21 -27.01
C GLN A 89 10.97 31.38 -27.10
N ASN A 90 11.52 31.38 -28.28
CA ASN A 90 12.96 31.44 -28.54
C ASN A 90 13.72 30.25 -27.84
N ALA A 91 14.67 30.57 -26.96
CA ALA A 91 15.42 29.60 -26.18
C ALA A 91 14.82 29.28 -24.79
N GLU A 92 13.75 29.96 -24.44
CA GLU A 92 13.03 29.78 -23.18
C GLU A 92 11.91 28.73 -23.36
N ASN A 93 11.85 27.78 -22.45
CA ASN A 93 10.91 26.67 -22.53
C ASN A 93 10.30 26.39 -21.17
N PHE A 94 9.09 25.84 -21.16
CA PHE A 94 8.42 25.36 -19.98
C PHE A 94 7.58 24.13 -20.33
N LEU A 95 7.58 23.13 -19.43
CA LEU A 95 6.70 21.97 -19.53
C LEU A 95 5.90 21.85 -18.22
N ALA A 96 4.58 21.86 -18.31
CA ALA A 96 3.69 21.64 -17.17
C ALA A 96 3.18 20.20 -17.14
N ALA A 97 3.09 19.60 -15.95
CA ALA A 97 2.57 18.24 -15.79
C ALA A 97 1.05 18.16 -15.92
N SER A 98 0.32 19.23 -15.57
CA SER A 98 -1.16 19.25 -15.64
C SER A 98 -1.69 20.56 -16.17
N ILE A 99 -2.77 20.47 -16.92
CA ILE A 99 -3.52 21.62 -17.44
C ILE A 99 -4.62 21.95 -16.43
N GLN A 100 -4.74 23.25 -16.12
CA GLN A 100 -5.78 23.80 -15.24
C GLN A 100 -6.44 25.00 -15.93
N ASP A 101 -7.69 25.29 -15.61
CA ASP A 101 -8.34 26.52 -16.05
C ASP A 101 -7.58 27.74 -15.51
N SER A 102 -7.41 28.76 -16.35
CA SER A 102 -6.73 30.02 -16.00
C SER A 102 -5.28 29.85 -15.57
N MET A 103 -4.48 29.15 -16.36
CA MET A 103 -3.05 28.93 -16.09
C MET A 103 -2.22 30.21 -16.17
N LYS A 104 -1.31 30.40 -15.21
CA LYS A 104 -0.17 31.32 -15.33
C LYS A 104 1.08 30.50 -15.62
N ILE A 105 1.66 30.67 -16.82
CA ILE A 105 2.89 30.00 -17.24
C ILE A 105 4.04 31.01 -17.24
N ILE A 106 5.17 30.65 -16.65
CA ILE A 106 6.40 31.42 -16.68
C ILE A 106 7.45 30.58 -17.41
N LEU A 107 7.94 31.09 -18.54
CA LEU A 107 8.99 30.42 -19.31
C LEU A 107 10.32 30.45 -18.51
N GLY A 108 11.02 29.35 -18.53
CA GLY A 108 12.34 29.23 -17.92
C GLY A 108 13.41 28.88 -18.94
N ASN A 109 14.65 29.26 -18.64
CA ASN A 109 15.78 28.88 -19.48
C ASN A 109 15.94 27.36 -19.55
N SER A 110 16.27 26.87 -20.74
CA SER A 110 16.61 25.47 -20.93
C SER A 110 17.81 25.05 -20.09
N LYS A 111 17.83 23.77 -19.71
CA LYS A 111 18.84 23.19 -18.82
C LYS A 111 19.44 21.97 -19.49
N SER A 112 20.70 21.63 -19.12
CA SER A 112 21.24 20.32 -19.48
C SER A 112 20.89 19.29 -18.40
N LEU A 113 20.67 18.05 -18.84
CA LEU A 113 20.33 16.92 -17.96
C LEU A 113 21.31 15.78 -18.16
N PHE A 114 21.80 15.24 -17.06
CA PHE A 114 22.53 13.99 -17.01
C PHE A 114 21.82 13.02 -16.07
N GLY A 115 21.72 11.75 -16.48
CA GLY A 115 21.15 10.68 -15.68
C GLY A 115 21.86 9.36 -15.92
N LYS A 116 21.71 8.45 -14.96
CA LYS A 116 22.21 7.07 -15.03
C LYS A 116 21.18 6.12 -14.49
N ILE A 117 20.94 5.02 -15.20
CA ILE A 117 20.10 3.92 -14.76
C ILE A 117 20.99 2.72 -14.39
N GLU A 118 20.85 2.24 -13.17
CA GLU A 118 21.57 1.08 -12.65
C GLU A 118 20.77 -0.20 -12.93
N SER A 119 20.86 -0.71 -14.14
CA SER A 119 20.22 -1.96 -14.55
C SER A 119 20.81 -2.47 -15.87
N GLU A 120 20.43 -3.68 -16.26
CA GLU A 120 20.75 -4.25 -17.60
C GLU A 120 19.83 -3.68 -18.71
N PHE A 121 19.02 -2.67 -18.42
CA PHE A 121 18.12 -2.07 -19.40
C PHE A 121 18.94 -1.38 -20.51
N SER A 122 18.65 -1.74 -21.76
CA SER A 122 19.20 -1.11 -22.94
C SER A 122 18.08 -0.49 -23.77
N GLY A 123 18.26 0.75 -24.22
CA GLY A 123 17.24 1.45 -24.96
C GLY A 123 17.52 2.95 -25.10
N SER A 124 16.48 3.74 -25.06
CA SER A 124 16.56 5.19 -25.09
C SER A 124 15.64 5.83 -24.04
N VAL A 125 15.94 7.07 -23.70
CA VAL A 125 15.13 7.91 -22.82
C VAL A 125 14.53 9.03 -23.67
N ARG A 126 13.24 9.30 -23.52
CA ARG A 126 12.56 10.43 -24.18
C ARG A 126 11.92 11.34 -23.14
N ILE A 127 11.79 12.61 -23.46
CA ILE A 127 11.03 13.57 -22.65
C ILE A 127 9.64 13.69 -23.25
N VAL A 128 8.62 13.37 -22.44
CA VAL A 128 7.20 13.47 -22.86
C VAL A 128 6.89 14.88 -23.33
N GLY A 129 6.08 15.00 -24.39
CA GLY A 129 5.67 16.29 -24.96
C GLY A 129 6.77 16.99 -25.78
N THR A 130 7.91 16.36 -26.01
CA THR A 130 8.99 16.91 -26.81
C THR A 130 9.52 15.90 -27.85
N ASN A 131 10.36 16.37 -28.78
CA ASN A 131 11.11 15.50 -29.70
C ASN A 131 12.46 15.06 -29.13
N LEU A 132 12.74 15.34 -27.84
CA LEU A 132 14.02 15.06 -27.23
C LEU A 132 14.14 13.57 -26.88
N SER A 133 15.21 12.97 -27.37
CA SER A 133 15.53 11.57 -27.10
C SER A 133 17.04 11.39 -26.95
N ALA A 134 17.46 10.58 -26.00
CA ALA A 134 18.85 10.19 -25.75
C ALA A 134 18.98 8.68 -25.69
N ALA A 135 19.97 8.10 -26.34
CA ALA A 135 20.29 6.68 -26.19
C ALA A 135 21.02 6.44 -24.85
N LEU A 136 20.77 5.29 -24.22
CA LEU A 136 21.60 4.84 -23.11
C LEU A 136 22.92 4.27 -23.66
N ASN A 137 24.02 4.65 -23.03
CA ASN A 137 25.32 4.03 -23.29
C ASN A 137 25.46 2.67 -22.56
N SER A 138 26.59 1.99 -22.73
CA SER A 138 26.87 0.70 -22.07
C SER A 138 26.87 0.74 -20.55
N ASP A 139 27.07 1.92 -19.97
CA ASP A 139 27.12 2.13 -18.52
C ASP A 139 25.77 2.59 -17.95
N GLY A 140 24.71 2.60 -18.80
CA GLY A 140 23.37 3.03 -18.46
C GLY A 140 23.20 4.55 -18.34
N GLU A 141 24.14 5.33 -18.87
CA GLU A 141 24.10 6.79 -18.79
C GLU A 141 23.39 7.40 -20.00
N PHE A 142 22.73 8.53 -19.78
CA PHE A 142 22.08 9.35 -20.80
C PHE A 142 22.25 10.83 -20.49
N SER A 143 22.20 11.66 -21.53
CA SER A 143 22.26 13.11 -21.38
C SER A 143 21.43 13.84 -22.41
N PHE A 144 20.95 15.01 -22.03
CA PHE A 144 20.31 15.99 -22.90
C PHE A 144 21.03 17.32 -22.73
N ASP A 145 21.45 17.92 -23.83
CA ASP A 145 22.12 19.24 -23.81
C ASP A 145 21.14 20.36 -23.47
N SER A 146 19.85 20.16 -23.77
CA SER A 146 18.80 21.12 -23.51
C SER A 146 17.49 20.42 -23.18
N ILE A 147 16.93 20.69 -21.99
CA ILE A 147 15.61 20.27 -21.58
C ILE A 147 14.77 21.47 -21.16
N PRO A 148 13.43 21.41 -21.25
CA PRO A 148 12.55 22.46 -20.72
C PRO A 148 12.73 22.64 -19.20
N ALA A 149 12.43 23.82 -18.68
CA ALA A 149 12.17 24.02 -17.26
C ALA A 149 10.78 23.46 -16.91
N GLY A 150 10.50 23.26 -15.63
CA GLY A 150 9.21 22.78 -15.16
C GLY A 150 9.22 21.29 -14.82
N ASN A 151 8.03 20.66 -14.89
CA ASN A 151 7.88 19.24 -14.60
C ASN A 151 8.25 18.41 -15.83
N ILE A 152 9.14 17.49 -15.65
CA ILE A 152 9.69 16.63 -16.70
C ILE A 152 9.29 15.20 -16.43
N SER A 153 8.72 14.54 -17.42
CA SER A 153 8.49 13.10 -17.42
C SER A 153 9.44 12.46 -18.44
N LEU A 154 10.35 11.61 -17.95
CA LEU A 154 11.23 10.79 -18.76
C LEU A 154 10.54 9.46 -19.05
N VAL A 155 10.57 9.03 -20.32
CA VAL A 155 10.05 7.73 -20.73
C VAL A 155 11.20 6.86 -21.19
N PHE A 156 11.32 5.70 -20.59
CA PHE A 156 12.30 4.68 -20.94
C PHE A 156 11.73 3.78 -22.03
N VAL A 157 12.41 3.68 -23.16
CA VAL A 157 11.92 3.05 -24.39
C VAL A 157 12.83 1.91 -24.82
N LYS A 158 12.25 0.74 -25.07
CA LYS A 158 12.95 -0.43 -25.63
C LYS A 158 12.20 -0.90 -26.88
N ASN A 159 12.92 -1.16 -27.97
CA ASN A 159 12.34 -1.59 -29.24
C ASN A 159 11.18 -0.69 -29.72
N SER A 160 11.34 0.62 -29.56
CA SER A 160 10.34 1.64 -29.88
C SER A 160 9.06 1.62 -29.04
N ALA A 161 8.98 0.75 -28.02
CA ALA A 161 7.86 0.68 -27.08
C ALA A 161 8.22 1.33 -25.74
N PRO A 162 7.38 2.22 -25.21
CA PRO A 162 7.52 2.76 -23.85
C PRO A 162 7.44 1.63 -22.83
N GLN A 163 8.37 1.60 -21.87
CA GLN A 163 8.44 0.57 -20.83
C GLN A 163 8.12 1.12 -19.44
N SER A 164 8.56 2.34 -19.15
CA SER A 164 8.39 2.98 -17.86
C SER A 164 8.53 4.49 -17.99
N HIS A 165 8.18 5.21 -16.94
CA HIS A 165 8.43 6.65 -16.84
C HIS A 165 9.03 7.00 -15.46
N PHE A 166 9.62 8.20 -15.39
CA PHE A 166 10.14 8.78 -14.17
C PHE A 166 9.95 10.30 -14.22
N GLU A 167 9.42 10.88 -13.17
CA GLU A 167 9.05 12.29 -13.13
C GLU A 167 9.88 13.08 -12.11
N PHE A 168 10.22 14.31 -12.46
CA PHE A 168 10.88 15.27 -11.59
C PHE A 168 10.58 16.70 -12.00
N SER A 169 10.75 17.63 -11.08
CA SER A 169 10.62 19.06 -11.39
C SER A 169 11.98 19.72 -11.54
N ALA A 170 12.19 20.39 -12.68
CA ALA A 170 13.40 21.09 -13.07
C ALA A 170 13.28 22.62 -12.81
N ASN A 171 12.69 23.03 -11.70
CA ASN A 171 12.42 24.43 -11.34
C ASN A 171 13.58 25.14 -10.64
N SER A 172 14.71 24.47 -10.43
CA SER A 172 15.87 25.06 -9.75
C SER A 172 16.56 26.13 -10.61
N ALA A 173 17.34 27.01 -9.96
CA ALA A 173 18.20 27.97 -10.64
C ALA A 173 19.43 27.34 -11.34
N LYS A 174 19.65 26.02 -11.18
CA LYS A 174 20.81 25.34 -11.78
C LYS A 174 20.59 25.15 -13.29
N GLU A 175 21.62 25.49 -14.06
CA GLU A 175 21.66 25.27 -15.52
C GLU A 175 21.94 23.79 -15.88
N LYS A 176 22.61 23.08 -14.97
CA LYS A 176 22.95 21.65 -15.13
C LYS A 176 22.26 20.85 -14.05
N ILE A 177 21.50 19.86 -14.47
CA ILE A 177 20.80 18.93 -13.60
C ILE A 177 21.48 17.58 -13.74
N SER A 178 21.86 16.99 -12.59
CA SER A 178 22.28 15.60 -12.51
C SER A 178 21.24 14.85 -11.69
N LEU A 179 20.57 13.89 -12.30
CA LEU A 179 19.66 13.01 -11.56
C LEU A 179 20.48 12.12 -10.61
N PRO A 180 19.92 11.71 -9.48
CA PRO A 180 20.48 10.62 -8.70
C PRO A 180 20.52 9.36 -9.57
N ALA A 181 21.34 8.39 -9.19
CA ALA A 181 21.32 7.09 -9.86
C ALA A 181 19.93 6.47 -9.78
N LEU A 182 19.35 6.18 -10.94
CA LEU A 182 18.05 5.55 -11.04
C LEU A 182 18.21 4.04 -10.98
N LYS A 183 17.41 3.37 -10.19
CA LYS A 183 17.29 1.91 -10.19
C LYS A 183 16.17 1.48 -11.10
N ALA A 184 16.30 0.32 -11.70
CA ALA A 184 15.23 -0.24 -12.51
C ALA A 184 15.05 -1.73 -12.26
N PHE A 185 13.80 -2.13 -12.17
CA PHE A 185 13.40 -3.53 -12.21
C PHE A 185 12.80 -3.83 -13.58
N SER A 186 13.20 -4.94 -14.16
CA SER A 186 12.67 -5.39 -15.44
C SER A 186 12.19 -6.83 -15.30
N GLU A 187 10.92 -7.08 -15.57
CA GLU A 187 10.37 -8.42 -15.71
C GLU A 187 9.50 -8.49 -16.96
N SER A 188 9.81 -9.44 -17.84
CA SER A 188 9.11 -9.66 -19.12
C SER A 188 8.98 -8.38 -19.96
N ASP A 189 7.83 -7.72 -19.89
CA ASP A 189 7.49 -6.52 -20.66
C ASP A 189 7.23 -5.29 -19.79
N SER A 190 7.55 -5.35 -18.47
CA SER A 190 7.42 -4.22 -17.57
C SER A 190 8.76 -3.76 -17.02
N LEU A 191 8.92 -2.46 -16.90
CA LEU A 191 10.07 -1.79 -16.31
C LEU A 191 9.56 -0.79 -15.27
N LEU A 192 10.07 -0.87 -14.05
CA LEU A 192 9.84 0.14 -13.01
C LEU A 192 11.15 0.90 -12.78
N VAL A 193 11.12 2.23 -12.89
CA VAL A 193 12.28 3.10 -12.66
C VAL A 193 11.98 4.03 -11.49
N PHE A 194 12.94 4.17 -10.57
CA PHE A 194 12.80 5.02 -9.40
C PHE A 194 14.15 5.53 -8.90
N ALA A 195 14.15 6.62 -8.14
CA ALA A 195 15.30 7.09 -7.38
C ALA A 195 15.28 6.54 -5.95
N ASP A 196 16.47 6.40 -5.34
CA ASP A 196 16.55 6.07 -3.91
C ASP A 196 15.93 7.17 -3.05
N ALA A 197 15.20 6.80 -1.99
CA ALA A 197 14.51 7.75 -1.13
C ALA A 197 15.45 8.76 -0.45
N SER A 198 16.72 8.40 -0.21
CA SER A 198 17.72 9.32 0.30
C SER A 198 18.00 10.50 -0.64
N ALA A 199 17.81 10.30 -1.95
CA ALA A 199 17.93 11.36 -2.95
C ALA A 199 16.76 12.34 -2.93
N TYR A 200 15.58 11.92 -2.44
CA TYR A 200 14.40 12.77 -2.35
C TYR A 200 14.57 13.93 -1.39
N ALA A 201 15.26 13.70 -0.28
CA ALA A 201 15.55 14.72 0.72
C ALA A 201 16.76 15.61 0.35
N ASP A 202 17.50 15.29 -0.72
CA ASP A 202 18.71 16.04 -1.12
C ASP A 202 18.36 17.31 -1.91
N THR A 203 18.14 18.40 -1.19
CA THR A 203 17.91 19.73 -1.78
C THR A 203 19.10 20.23 -2.60
N SER A 204 20.29 19.62 -2.45
CA SER A 204 21.48 19.98 -3.22
C SER A 204 21.36 19.60 -4.70
N LEU A 205 20.52 18.63 -5.05
CA LEU A 205 20.24 18.25 -6.43
C LEU A 205 19.57 19.38 -7.22
N GLY A 206 18.80 20.25 -6.55
CA GLY A 206 18.06 21.34 -7.18
C GLY A 206 16.90 20.86 -8.05
N ILE A 207 16.38 19.69 -7.77
CA ILE A 207 15.18 19.10 -8.38
C ILE A 207 14.28 18.59 -7.27
N SER A 208 13.00 18.43 -7.60
CA SER A 208 12.04 17.70 -6.76
C SER A 208 11.65 16.42 -7.49
N LEU A 209 11.81 15.29 -6.83
CA LEU A 209 11.45 13.99 -7.37
C LEU A 209 9.98 13.68 -7.03
N SER A 210 9.22 13.10 -7.96
CA SER A 210 7.85 12.67 -7.74
C SER A 210 7.79 11.28 -7.12
N ASP A 211 8.73 10.41 -7.47
CA ASP A 211 8.76 9.02 -7.04
C ASP A 211 10.05 8.73 -6.26
N ALA A 212 9.89 8.24 -5.04
CA ALA A 212 10.98 7.83 -4.18
C ALA A 212 10.74 6.40 -3.70
N ALA A 213 11.82 5.63 -3.55
CA ALA A 213 11.73 4.28 -3.04
C ALA A 213 12.73 4.02 -1.91
N THR A 214 12.31 3.27 -0.92
CA THR A 214 13.18 2.75 0.13
C THR A 214 13.19 1.23 0.09
N ALA A 215 14.37 0.65 0.00
CA ALA A 215 14.55 -0.79 0.08
C ALA A 215 14.45 -1.26 1.53
N ILE A 216 13.63 -2.27 1.78
CA ILE A 216 13.48 -2.93 3.08
C ILE A 216 13.88 -4.39 2.90
N SER A 217 14.80 -4.86 3.73
CA SER A 217 15.20 -6.27 3.76
C SER A 217 14.71 -6.91 5.05
N VAL A 218 13.87 -7.93 4.93
CA VAL A 218 13.40 -8.73 6.05
C VAL A 218 14.18 -10.04 6.08
N SER A 219 15.07 -10.19 7.04
CA SER A 219 15.81 -11.44 7.25
C SER A 219 14.92 -12.48 7.91
N LEU A 220 14.91 -13.68 7.37
CA LEU A 220 14.20 -14.81 7.96
C LEU A 220 15.07 -15.45 9.05
N LYS A 221 14.46 -15.85 10.15
CA LYS A 221 15.16 -16.52 11.25
C LYS A 221 15.62 -17.91 10.83
N SER A 222 14.81 -18.56 10.02
CA SER A 222 15.13 -19.86 9.43
C SER A 222 14.74 -19.88 7.96
N VAL A 223 15.50 -20.63 7.20
CA VAL A 223 15.34 -20.77 5.76
C VAL A 223 14.16 -21.70 5.45
N PRO A 224 13.24 -21.34 4.54
CA PRO A 224 12.17 -22.23 4.13
C PRO A 224 12.71 -23.49 3.44
N SER A 225 12.21 -24.66 3.83
CA SER A 225 12.54 -25.93 3.17
C SER A 225 11.68 -26.23 1.94
N GLU A 226 10.59 -25.48 1.76
CA GLU A 226 9.68 -25.57 0.61
C GLU A 226 9.23 -24.19 0.16
N THR A 227 8.82 -24.04 -1.10
CA THR A 227 8.23 -22.79 -1.60
C THR A 227 6.81 -22.62 -1.08
N LEU A 228 6.56 -21.52 -0.36
CA LEU A 228 5.25 -21.17 0.20
C LEU A 228 4.56 -20.12 -0.69
N ARG A 229 3.43 -20.46 -1.28
CA ARG A 229 2.66 -19.57 -2.16
C ARG A 229 1.63 -18.76 -1.36
N GLY A 230 1.58 -17.45 -1.61
CA GLY A 230 0.66 -16.53 -0.92
C GLY A 230 1.00 -16.36 0.56
N PHE A 231 2.27 -16.48 0.93
CA PHE A 231 2.73 -16.27 2.31
C PHE A 231 2.58 -14.81 2.69
N VAL A 232 2.09 -14.56 3.91
CA VAL A 232 1.87 -13.20 4.41
C VAL A 232 2.93 -12.87 5.44
N LEU A 233 3.74 -11.87 5.10
CA LEU A 233 4.89 -11.42 5.86
C LEU A 233 4.54 -10.14 6.62
N PRO A 234 4.57 -10.12 7.97
CA PRO A 234 4.51 -8.87 8.72
C PRO A 234 5.84 -8.12 8.59
N VAL A 235 5.76 -6.89 8.13
CA VAL A 235 6.91 -6.00 7.94
C VAL A 235 6.82 -4.85 8.92
N LYS A 236 7.75 -4.80 9.86
CA LYS A 236 7.85 -3.73 10.85
C LYS A 236 8.70 -2.59 10.30
N PHE A 237 8.10 -1.41 10.28
CA PHE A 237 8.75 -0.17 9.88
C PHE A 237 9.11 0.65 11.11
N ASN A 238 10.29 1.20 11.07
CA ASN A 238 10.80 2.14 12.07
C ASN A 238 11.63 3.21 11.33
N ASN A 239 12.66 3.74 11.92
CA ASN A 239 13.55 4.74 11.31
C ASN A 239 14.25 4.28 9.99
N GLN A 240 13.90 3.13 9.43
CA GLN A 240 14.41 2.65 8.14
C GLN A 240 13.78 3.36 6.96
N ILE A 241 12.62 4.00 7.17
CA ILE A 241 11.96 4.82 6.15
C ILE A 241 11.75 6.24 6.66
N ASP A 242 11.66 7.18 5.76
CA ASP A 242 11.28 8.55 6.09
C ASP A 242 9.75 8.68 6.13
N PHE A 243 9.20 8.59 7.32
CA PHE A 243 7.76 8.70 7.53
C PHE A 243 7.16 10.05 7.12
N SER A 244 7.97 11.08 6.87
CA SER A 244 7.47 12.35 6.32
C SER A 244 7.10 12.22 4.85
N LEU A 245 7.76 11.33 4.11
CA LEU A 245 7.45 10.98 2.73
C LEU A 245 6.32 9.96 2.64
N PHE A 246 6.29 9.02 3.58
CA PHE A 246 5.32 7.93 3.63
C PHE A 246 4.29 8.15 4.75
N ALA A 247 3.76 9.39 4.84
CA ALA A 247 2.87 9.77 5.95
C ALA A 247 1.56 8.98 5.98
N GLU A 248 1.02 8.66 4.82
CA GLU A 248 -0.24 7.95 4.69
C GLU A 248 -0.04 6.62 3.93
N PRO A 249 -0.64 5.51 4.38
CA PRO A 249 -0.52 4.23 3.67
C PRO A 249 -1.03 4.26 2.24
N ASP A 250 -1.91 5.21 1.91
CA ASP A 250 -2.45 5.40 0.58
C ASP A 250 -1.49 6.18 -0.36
N SER A 251 -0.38 6.71 0.16
CA SER A 251 0.60 7.48 -0.61
C SER A 251 1.76 6.64 -1.14
N PHE A 252 1.75 5.33 -0.92
CA PHE A 252 2.82 4.45 -1.38
C PHE A 252 2.30 3.08 -1.82
N LYS A 253 3.12 2.37 -2.55
CA LYS A 253 2.95 0.98 -2.90
C LYS A 253 4.16 0.16 -2.46
N ILE A 254 3.99 -1.15 -2.35
CA ILE A 254 5.07 -2.09 -2.05
C ILE A 254 5.27 -2.99 -3.25
N THR A 255 6.53 -3.18 -3.64
CA THR A 255 6.89 -4.10 -4.71
C THR A 255 7.92 -5.11 -4.23
N ASP A 256 7.99 -6.24 -4.92
CA ASP A 256 9.12 -7.17 -4.81
C ASP A 256 10.37 -6.62 -5.54
N GLU A 257 11.46 -7.36 -5.53
CA GLU A 257 12.72 -7.00 -6.21
C GLU A 257 12.63 -7.02 -7.74
N ARG A 258 11.54 -7.51 -8.31
CA ARG A 258 11.24 -7.52 -9.74
C ARG A 258 10.34 -6.37 -10.16
N GLY A 259 9.85 -5.59 -9.19
CA GLY A 259 8.94 -4.49 -9.42
C GLY A 259 7.45 -4.86 -9.48
N ASN A 260 7.11 -6.12 -9.15
CA ASN A 260 5.71 -6.53 -9.07
C ASN A 260 5.05 -5.91 -7.85
N ASP A 261 3.88 -5.31 -8.04
CA ASP A 261 3.09 -4.75 -6.96
C ASP A 261 2.60 -5.86 -6.03
N LEU A 262 2.87 -5.71 -4.74
CA LEU A 262 2.43 -6.63 -3.69
C LEU A 262 1.23 -6.06 -2.94
N SER A 263 0.25 -6.91 -2.69
CA SER A 263 -0.88 -6.56 -1.83
C SER A 263 -0.45 -6.48 -0.37
N PHE A 264 -0.95 -5.48 0.36
CA PHE A 264 -0.68 -5.35 1.78
C PHE A 264 -1.89 -4.82 2.55
N GLU A 265 -1.91 -5.12 3.85
CA GLU A 265 -2.81 -4.52 4.83
C GLU A 265 -2.02 -3.76 5.88
N VAL A 266 -2.65 -2.75 6.46
CA VAL A 266 -2.08 -1.95 7.54
C VAL A 266 -2.54 -2.52 8.86
N ASP A 267 -1.60 -2.97 9.70
CA ASP A 267 -1.88 -3.26 11.10
C ASP A 267 -2.01 -1.94 11.86
N TYR A 268 -0.91 -1.19 11.92
CA TYR A 268 -0.92 0.19 12.39
C TYR A 268 0.13 1.01 11.62
N TRP A 269 -0.11 2.31 11.55
CA TRP A 269 0.79 3.26 10.90
C TRP A 269 0.77 4.58 11.66
N THR A 270 1.88 4.90 12.33
CA THR A 270 2.00 6.06 13.22
C THR A 270 3.23 6.88 12.85
N PRO A 271 3.13 7.76 11.83
CA PRO A 271 4.25 8.55 11.34
C PRO A 271 4.91 9.41 12.42
N GLN A 272 4.11 9.95 13.35
CA GLN A 272 4.60 10.80 14.45
C GLN A 272 5.54 10.04 15.41
N ALA A 273 5.36 8.72 15.51
CA ALA A 273 6.22 7.84 16.30
C ALA A 273 7.27 7.14 15.45
N SER A 274 7.30 7.38 14.13
CA SER A 274 8.14 6.68 13.15
C SER A 274 8.02 5.15 13.26
N GLN A 275 6.78 4.68 13.37
CA GLN A 275 6.47 3.26 13.53
C GLN A 275 5.29 2.84 12.66
N GLY A 276 5.34 1.60 12.19
CA GLY A 276 4.25 0.95 11.48
C GLY A 276 4.49 -0.54 11.30
N VAL A 277 3.42 -1.27 11.09
CA VAL A 277 3.45 -2.67 10.67
C VAL A 277 2.49 -2.85 9.51
N LEU A 278 2.99 -3.47 8.46
CA LEU A 278 2.20 -3.86 7.28
C LEU A 278 2.27 -5.36 7.11
N TRP A 279 1.15 -5.95 6.74
CA TRP A 279 1.04 -7.35 6.36
C TRP A 279 1.16 -7.43 4.83
N VAL A 280 2.31 -7.88 4.34
CA VAL A 280 2.61 -7.93 2.92
C VAL A 280 2.43 -9.34 2.41
N ARG A 281 1.58 -9.52 1.41
CA ARG A 281 1.38 -10.82 0.77
C ARG A 281 2.41 -11.04 -0.33
N LEU A 282 3.21 -12.06 -0.17
CA LEU A 282 4.17 -12.52 -1.16
C LEU A 282 3.48 -13.52 -2.10
N ASP A 283 3.64 -13.39 -3.40
CA ASP A 283 3.17 -14.40 -4.35
C ASP A 283 3.82 -15.75 -4.08
N SER A 284 5.11 -15.73 -3.77
CA SER A 284 5.87 -16.90 -3.35
C SER A 284 6.99 -16.51 -2.41
N LEU A 285 7.12 -17.22 -1.30
CA LEU A 285 8.34 -17.26 -0.51
C LEU A 285 9.11 -18.51 -0.92
N LEU A 286 10.23 -18.32 -1.61
CA LEU A 286 10.98 -19.43 -2.23
C LEU A 286 11.66 -20.29 -1.16
N ALA A 287 11.83 -21.59 -1.48
CA ALA A 287 12.75 -22.44 -0.75
C ALA A 287 14.16 -21.82 -0.75
N ASP A 288 14.90 -22.08 0.32
CA ASP A 288 16.27 -21.58 0.52
C ASP A 288 16.42 -20.06 0.59
N CYS A 289 15.30 -19.32 0.71
CA CYS A 289 15.31 -17.87 0.87
C CYS A 289 15.76 -17.46 2.28
N GLU A 290 16.85 -16.73 2.41
CA GLU A 290 17.35 -16.22 3.69
C GLU A 290 16.75 -14.85 4.07
N LYS A 291 16.37 -14.06 3.07
CA LYS A 291 15.79 -12.73 3.26
C LYS A 291 14.83 -12.36 2.14
N VAL A 292 13.84 -11.57 2.46
CA VAL A 292 12.89 -10.98 1.51
C VAL A 292 13.25 -9.52 1.31
N ASN A 293 13.48 -9.12 0.07
CA ASN A 293 13.70 -7.72 -0.29
C ASN A 293 12.40 -7.14 -0.82
N LEU A 294 12.01 -6.01 -0.26
CA LEU A 294 10.82 -5.26 -0.60
C LEU A 294 11.21 -3.81 -0.88
N TYR A 295 10.41 -3.13 -1.69
CA TYR A 295 10.59 -1.72 -1.98
C TYR A 295 9.29 -0.98 -1.68
N VAL A 296 9.39 0.01 -0.80
CA VAL A 296 8.31 0.95 -0.52
C VAL A 296 8.50 2.13 -1.46
N ILE A 297 7.55 2.35 -2.35
CA ILE A 297 7.64 3.37 -3.40
C ILE A 297 6.56 4.41 -3.14
N HIS A 298 6.98 5.65 -2.89
CA HIS A 298 6.06 6.77 -2.87
C HIS A 298 5.53 7.01 -4.28
N SER A 299 4.23 7.13 -4.42
CA SER A 299 3.57 7.37 -5.70
C SER A 299 2.33 8.20 -5.51
N ASN A 300 2.19 9.25 -6.30
CA ASN A 300 0.97 10.06 -6.33
C ASN A 300 -0.19 9.34 -7.04
N ASP A 301 0.09 8.28 -7.79
CA ASP A 301 -0.90 7.43 -8.46
C ASP A 301 -1.13 6.15 -7.66
N SER A 302 -1.59 6.30 -6.42
CA SER A 302 -1.88 5.21 -5.53
C SER A 302 -3.16 4.46 -5.96
N LYS A 303 -3.07 3.64 -6.99
CA LYS A 303 -4.03 2.57 -7.19
C LYS A 303 -3.84 1.60 -6.03
N LYS A 304 -4.71 1.78 -5.02
CA LYS A 304 -4.71 1.02 -3.78
C LYS A 304 -4.62 -0.46 -4.06
N SER A 305 -3.48 -1.04 -3.80
CA SER A 305 -3.30 -2.48 -3.76
C SER A 305 -3.70 -3.00 -2.38
N ARG A 306 -4.96 -2.76 -1.98
CA ARG A 306 -5.53 -3.37 -0.80
C ARG A 306 -6.25 -4.64 -1.21
N ALA A 307 -5.67 -5.79 -0.95
CA ALA A 307 -6.43 -7.02 -0.91
C ALA A 307 -5.69 -8.10 -0.14
N TYR A 308 -5.96 -8.17 1.14
CA TYR A 308 -5.64 -9.36 1.93
C TYR A 308 -6.64 -10.48 1.62
N LEU A 309 -7.88 -10.14 1.34
CA LEU A 309 -8.99 -11.06 1.07
C LEU A 309 -9.63 -10.77 -0.30
N PRO A 310 -10.09 -11.78 -1.05
CA PRO A 310 -9.98 -13.22 -0.87
C PRO A 310 -9.01 -13.83 -1.87
N ALA A 311 -7.91 -14.38 -1.44
CA ALA A 311 -7.10 -15.23 -2.30
C ALA A 311 -6.60 -16.42 -1.47
N ASP A 312 -6.62 -17.61 -2.07
CA ASP A 312 -6.05 -18.83 -1.54
C ASP A 312 -6.68 -19.38 -0.25
N SER A 313 -8.01 -19.45 -0.17
CA SER A 313 -8.69 -20.15 0.92
C SER A 313 -8.61 -19.46 2.29
N ILE A 314 -8.17 -18.21 2.38
CA ILE A 314 -8.27 -17.43 3.62
C ILE A 314 -9.70 -16.93 3.74
N LEU A 315 -10.43 -17.36 4.75
CA LEU A 315 -11.79 -16.96 5.02
C LEU A 315 -11.87 -15.75 5.94
N ALA A 316 -10.94 -15.64 6.89
CA ALA A 316 -10.80 -14.48 7.76
C ALA A 316 -9.32 -14.32 8.17
N ALA A 317 -8.90 -13.06 8.26
CA ALA A 317 -7.70 -12.63 8.95
C ALA A 317 -8.06 -11.35 9.70
N LEU A 318 -7.97 -11.38 11.02
CA LEU A 318 -8.32 -10.26 11.87
C LEU A 318 -7.07 -9.77 12.57
N HIS A 319 -6.63 -8.58 12.18
CA HIS A 319 -5.74 -7.75 12.96
C HIS A 319 -6.62 -7.00 13.95
N LEU A 320 -6.55 -7.35 15.21
CA LEU A 320 -7.48 -6.83 16.22
C LEU A 320 -7.07 -5.41 16.58
N PHE A 321 -7.80 -4.43 16.07
CA PHE A 321 -7.69 -3.04 16.50
C PHE A 321 -8.27 -2.93 17.92
N GLY A 322 -7.44 -2.55 18.89
CA GLY A 322 -7.91 -2.34 20.26
C GLY A 322 -9.03 -1.32 20.31
N ASP A 323 -10.14 -1.70 20.89
CA ASP A 323 -11.17 -0.75 21.29
C ASP A 323 -10.50 0.28 22.22
N GLU A 324 -10.67 1.59 21.98
CA GLU A 324 -10.10 2.66 22.82
C GLU A 324 -10.45 2.53 24.32
N LYS A 325 -11.43 1.71 24.66
CA LYS A 325 -11.86 1.36 26.02
C LYS A 325 -10.96 0.35 26.74
N PHE A 326 -10.02 -0.31 26.05
CA PHE A 326 -9.21 -1.37 26.62
C PHE A 326 -7.83 -0.94 27.16
N ASN A 327 -7.51 0.35 27.12
CA ASN A 327 -6.32 0.89 27.77
C ASN A 327 -6.50 0.98 29.29
N SER A 328 -6.62 -0.17 29.95
CA SER A 328 -6.62 -0.25 31.43
C SER A 328 -5.21 -0.32 32.02
N SER A 329 -4.16 -0.25 31.22
CA SER A 329 -2.82 0.03 31.73
C SER A 329 -2.67 1.55 31.85
N SER A 330 -2.07 2.02 32.94
CA SER A 330 -1.77 3.44 33.19
C SER A 330 -0.85 4.07 32.12
N ASP A 331 -0.44 3.32 31.12
CA ASP A 331 0.35 3.73 29.97
C ASP A 331 -0.46 3.47 28.70
N THR A 332 -1.29 4.45 28.33
CA THR A 332 -2.11 4.45 27.11
C THR A 332 -1.27 4.59 25.82
N SER A 333 0.05 4.71 25.94
CA SER A 333 0.97 4.88 24.80
C SER A 333 1.47 3.57 24.18
N LYS A 334 1.18 2.43 24.81
CA LYS A 334 1.65 1.13 24.32
C LYS A 334 0.49 0.24 23.89
N PRO A 335 0.52 -0.28 22.67
CA PRO A 335 -0.48 -1.25 22.21
C PRO A 335 -0.42 -2.52 23.06
N PHE A 336 -1.59 -3.06 23.43
CA PHE A 336 -1.72 -4.34 24.10
C PHE A 336 -2.08 -5.41 23.09
N GLY A 337 -1.15 -5.85 22.31
CA GLY A 337 -1.27 -6.97 21.37
C GLY A 337 0.07 -7.69 21.29
N PHE A 338 0.10 -8.76 20.55
CA PHE A 338 1.36 -9.38 20.16
C PHE A 338 2.04 -8.55 19.06
N ILE A 339 1.25 -8.17 18.06
CA ILE A 339 1.60 -7.19 17.01
C ILE A 339 0.51 -6.11 17.07
N GLY A 340 0.87 -4.83 17.15
CA GLY A 340 -0.12 -3.77 17.21
C GLY A 340 -1.07 -3.90 18.41
N TYR A 341 -2.36 -4.03 18.14
CA TYR A 341 -3.41 -4.10 19.14
C TYR A 341 -4.02 -5.49 19.19
N GLY A 342 -4.28 -5.99 20.39
CA GLY A 342 -5.01 -7.23 20.63
C GLY A 342 -6.33 -6.98 21.35
N LYS A 343 -7.16 -8.00 21.48
CA LYS A 343 -8.42 -7.94 22.21
C LYS A 343 -8.38 -8.77 23.49
N LYS A 344 -8.56 -8.15 24.65
CA LYS A 344 -8.83 -8.82 25.90
C LYS A 344 -10.27 -9.33 25.89
N ILE A 345 -10.48 -10.56 26.32
CA ILE A 345 -11.80 -11.19 26.44
C ILE A 345 -12.26 -11.11 27.91
N HIS A 346 -13.43 -10.54 28.13
CA HIS A 346 -14.11 -10.51 29.42
C HIS A 346 -15.18 -11.59 29.48
N ALA A 347 -15.68 -11.87 30.67
CA ALA A 347 -16.77 -12.83 30.87
C ALA A 347 -18.01 -12.43 30.03
N GLY A 348 -18.54 -13.38 29.26
CA GLY A 348 -19.63 -13.16 28.31
C GLY A 348 -19.24 -12.52 26.97
N GLU A 349 -17.96 -12.16 26.79
CA GLU A 349 -17.49 -11.60 25.51
C GLU A 349 -16.96 -12.68 24.57
N PHE A 350 -17.13 -12.42 23.28
CA PHE A 350 -16.61 -13.21 22.18
C PHE A 350 -16.43 -12.34 20.94
N ILE A 351 -15.69 -12.83 19.97
CA ILE A 351 -15.54 -12.24 18.62
C ILE A 351 -16.39 -13.07 17.68
N SER A 352 -17.34 -12.46 16.98
CA SER A 352 -18.13 -13.14 15.95
C SER A 352 -17.46 -13.06 14.59
N LEU A 353 -17.35 -14.21 13.93
CA LEU A 353 -16.93 -14.32 12.52
C LEU A 353 -18.16 -14.59 11.63
N ASP A 354 -19.33 -14.14 12.05
CA ASP A 354 -20.61 -14.36 11.37
C ASP A 354 -20.85 -15.84 11.04
N SER A 355 -21.44 -16.13 9.88
CA SER A 355 -21.73 -17.49 9.42
C SER A 355 -20.55 -18.18 8.71
N LEU A 356 -19.32 -17.72 8.95
CA LEU A 356 -18.13 -18.29 8.33
C LEU A 356 -18.00 -19.78 8.65
N ASN A 357 -17.69 -20.60 7.63
CA ASN A 357 -17.58 -22.04 7.77
C ASN A 357 -16.28 -22.58 7.11
N PRO A 358 -15.20 -22.77 7.89
CA PRO A 358 -13.95 -23.33 7.38
C PRO A 358 -13.99 -24.87 7.25
N PHE A 359 -14.99 -25.53 7.80
CA PHE A 359 -15.00 -26.96 8.06
C PHE A 359 -15.15 -27.80 6.81
N THR A 360 -14.05 -27.90 6.08
CA THR A 360 -13.78 -28.92 5.06
C THR A 360 -12.80 -29.94 5.63
N HIS A 361 -12.47 -31.00 4.87
CA HIS A 361 -11.44 -31.96 5.30
C HIS A 361 -10.05 -31.34 5.54
N ASN A 362 -9.85 -30.12 5.02
CA ASN A 362 -8.59 -29.40 5.13
C ASN A 362 -8.85 -27.96 5.54
N PHE A 363 -8.49 -27.59 6.75
CA PHE A 363 -8.52 -26.21 7.25
C PHE A 363 -7.41 -25.93 8.25
N THR A 364 -7.19 -24.66 8.54
CA THR A 364 -6.32 -24.19 9.59
C THR A 364 -7.01 -23.06 10.34
N LEU A 365 -7.04 -23.18 11.66
CA LEU A 365 -7.41 -22.10 12.59
C LEU A 365 -6.15 -21.70 13.34
N SER A 366 -5.84 -20.42 13.38
CA SER A 366 -4.70 -19.92 14.16
C SER A 366 -5.00 -18.58 14.82
N LEU A 367 -4.36 -18.33 15.95
CA LEU A 367 -4.42 -17.07 16.69
C LEU A 367 -3.23 -16.95 17.63
N TRP A 368 -2.91 -15.73 18.01
CA TRP A 368 -2.11 -15.49 19.21
C TRP A 368 -3.03 -15.43 20.42
N ALA A 369 -2.69 -16.21 21.44
CA ALA A 369 -3.41 -16.26 22.71
C ALA A 369 -2.50 -15.86 23.87
N TYR A 370 -2.98 -14.94 24.70
CA TYR A 370 -2.45 -14.68 26.01
C TYR A 370 -3.37 -15.33 27.04
N TRP A 371 -2.86 -16.28 27.79
CA TRP A 371 -3.65 -17.08 28.74
C TRP A 371 -3.31 -16.74 30.17
N ASN A 372 -4.29 -16.27 30.95
CA ASN A 372 -4.12 -16.00 32.38
C ASN A 372 -4.18 -17.28 33.25
N GLY A 373 -4.48 -18.40 32.63
CA GLY A 373 -4.59 -19.69 33.30
C GLY A 373 -6.01 -20.14 33.60
N LYS A 374 -6.11 -21.22 34.33
CA LYS A 374 -7.38 -21.89 34.69
C LYS A 374 -8.26 -20.97 35.53
N ASN A 375 -9.55 -20.95 35.26
CA ASN A 375 -10.58 -20.21 36.01
C ASN A 375 -11.68 -21.11 36.62
N GLY A 376 -11.54 -22.43 36.50
CA GLY A 376 -12.54 -23.42 36.98
C GLY A 376 -13.59 -23.80 35.96
N HIS A 377 -13.62 -23.16 34.79
CA HIS A 377 -14.58 -23.39 33.71
C HIS A 377 -13.86 -23.77 32.41
N HIS A 378 -14.61 -24.29 31.44
CA HIS A 378 -14.12 -24.44 30.08
C HIS A 378 -13.74 -23.07 29.52
N GLN A 379 -12.75 -23.01 28.67
CA GLN A 379 -12.30 -21.75 28.07
C GLN A 379 -12.16 -21.92 26.56
N ILE A 380 -12.99 -21.21 25.84
CA ILE A 380 -13.15 -21.38 24.38
C ILE A 380 -12.08 -20.63 23.61
N LEU A 381 -11.46 -21.31 22.65
CA LEU A 381 -10.67 -20.69 21.58
C LEU A 381 -11.58 -20.41 20.37
N PHE A 382 -12.18 -21.47 19.79
CA PHE A 382 -13.11 -21.35 18.68
C PHE A 382 -14.34 -22.23 18.93
N THR A 383 -15.53 -21.75 18.59
CA THR A 383 -16.75 -22.54 18.73
C THR A 383 -17.78 -22.24 17.66
N LYS A 384 -18.56 -23.24 17.32
CA LYS A 384 -19.78 -23.12 16.51
C LYS A 384 -20.89 -23.88 17.25
N ARG A 385 -21.88 -23.15 17.76
CA ARG A 385 -22.93 -23.66 18.61
C ARG A 385 -24.29 -23.15 18.15
N ALA A 386 -25.23 -24.04 17.83
CA ALA A 386 -26.56 -23.68 17.37
C ALA A 386 -27.49 -23.26 18.51
N SER A 387 -27.28 -23.79 19.70
CA SER A 387 -27.97 -23.45 20.94
C SER A 387 -27.14 -23.92 22.13
N PRO A 388 -27.45 -23.54 23.39
CA PRO A 388 -26.73 -24.05 24.57
C PRO A 388 -26.55 -25.55 24.59
N ASP A 389 -27.55 -26.30 24.11
CA ASP A 389 -27.58 -27.77 24.07
C ASP A 389 -27.12 -28.36 22.72
N SER A 390 -26.77 -27.55 21.74
CA SER A 390 -26.42 -28.00 20.40
C SER A 390 -25.03 -27.50 19.98
N LEU A 391 -23.99 -28.13 20.51
CA LEU A 391 -22.61 -27.87 20.15
C LEU A 391 -22.26 -28.61 18.85
N LEU A 392 -21.76 -27.85 17.85
CA LEU A 392 -21.37 -28.38 16.54
C LEU A 392 -19.88 -28.56 16.41
N PHE A 393 -19.11 -27.57 16.90
CA PHE A 393 -17.66 -27.60 16.93
C PHE A 393 -17.15 -26.76 18.10
N GLN A 394 -16.11 -27.23 18.78
CA GLN A 394 -15.42 -26.44 19.79
C GLN A 394 -13.95 -26.86 19.93
N TRP A 395 -13.06 -25.90 19.89
CA TRP A 395 -11.66 -26.04 20.32
C TRP A 395 -11.49 -25.18 21.57
N TYR A 396 -11.09 -25.80 22.68
CA TYR A 396 -11.16 -25.16 23.99
C TYR A 396 -10.19 -25.79 25.00
N TYR A 397 -9.93 -25.09 26.10
CA TYR A 397 -9.38 -25.68 27.31
C TYR A 397 -10.49 -26.36 28.08
N ASP A 398 -10.39 -27.68 28.25
CA ASP A 398 -11.31 -28.51 29.01
C ASP A 398 -10.91 -28.55 30.46
N THR A 399 -11.70 -27.94 31.32
CA THR A 399 -11.39 -27.88 32.77
C THR A 399 -11.56 -29.23 33.47
N ILE A 400 -12.47 -30.11 32.97
CA ILE A 400 -12.72 -31.43 33.53
C ILE A 400 -11.50 -32.34 33.35
N ASN A 401 -10.99 -32.39 32.11
CA ASN A 401 -9.84 -33.23 31.77
C ASN A 401 -8.51 -32.50 31.94
N SER A 402 -8.54 -31.20 32.28
CA SER A 402 -7.37 -30.33 32.37
C SER A 402 -6.48 -30.40 31.13
N ALA A 403 -7.11 -30.36 29.94
CA ALA A 403 -6.48 -30.52 28.64
C ALA A 403 -7.04 -29.56 27.62
N PHE A 404 -6.27 -29.22 26.59
CA PHE A 404 -6.86 -28.67 25.36
C PHE A 404 -7.58 -29.78 24.63
N SER A 405 -8.81 -29.54 24.26
CA SER A 405 -9.71 -30.53 23.69
C SER A 405 -10.42 -29.99 22.47
N ILE A 406 -10.89 -30.92 21.66
CA ILE A 406 -11.68 -30.61 20.47
C ILE A 406 -12.95 -31.45 20.49
N TYR A 407 -14.05 -30.82 20.08
CA TYR A 407 -15.37 -31.43 19.92
C TYR A 407 -15.92 -31.18 18.53
N ASN A 408 -16.60 -32.17 17.97
CA ASN A 408 -17.29 -32.10 16.69
C ASN A 408 -18.52 -33.00 16.69
N VAL A 409 -19.69 -32.42 16.85
CA VAL A 409 -21.02 -33.06 16.85
C VAL A 409 -21.16 -34.34 17.71
N ALA A 410 -20.42 -35.38 17.41
CA ALA A 410 -20.50 -36.67 18.09
C ALA A 410 -19.12 -37.22 18.49
N HIS A 411 -18.07 -36.49 18.27
CA HIS A 411 -16.71 -36.91 18.57
C HIS A 411 -16.00 -35.89 19.46
N TRP A 412 -15.38 -36.36 20.50
CA TRP A 412 -14.60 -35.57 21.41
C TRP A 412 -13.25 -36.24 21.63
N ASP A 413 -12.20 -35.46 21.68
CA ASP A 413 -10.88 -35.92 22.01
C ASP A 413 -10.06 -34.82 22.71
N SER A 414 -9.08 -35.25 23.52
CA SER A 414 -8.09 -34.34 24.12
C SER A 414 -6.80 -34.37 23.33
N ILE A 415 -6.09 -33.23 23.33
CA ILE A 415 -4.82 -33.08 22.63
C ILE A 415 -3.68 -33.27 23.67
N PRO A 416 -3.00 -34.43 23.64
CA PRO A 416 -1.99 -34.74 24.63
C PRO A 416 -0.81 -33.75 24.61
N GLY A 417 -0.36 -33.33 25.78
CA GLY A 417 0.81 -32.44 25.90
C GLY A 417 0.54 -30.96 25.69
N ALA A 418 -0.62 -30.58 25.15
CA ALA A 418 -0.89 -29.20 24.79
C ALA A 418 -0.89 -28.24 26.00
N VAL A 419 -1.36 -28.66 27.17
CA VAL A 419 -1.40 -27.80 28.36
C VAL A 419 0.01 -27.43 28.85
N SER A 420 0.95 -28.34 28.79
CA SER A 420 2.34 -28.06 29.18
C SER A 420 3.08 -27.15 28.18
N ALA A 421 2.60 -27.09 26.93
CA ALA A 421 3.17 -26.25 25.90
C ALA A 421 2.58 -24.81 25.91
N VAL A 422 1.39 -24.62 26.51
CA VAL A 422 0.73 -23.31 26.60
C VAL A 422 0.98 -22.72 28.00
N ASP A 423 2.10 -21.97 28.13
CA ASP A 423 2.41 -21.26 29.36
C ASP A 423 1.39 -20.16 29.65
N THR A 424 1.14 -19.93 30.93
CA THR A 424 0.33 -18.80 31.39
C THR A 424 1.11 -17.48 31.35
N ASN A 425 0.39 -16.37 31.24
CA ASN A 425 0.93 -15.01 31.27
C ASN A 425 1.99 -14.74 30.20
N SER A 426 1.87 -15.40 29.06
CA SER A 426 2.71 -15.16 27.87
C SER A 426 1.90 -15.37 26.60
N TRP A 427 2.26 -14.65 25.54
CA TRP A 427 1.67 -14.84 24.23
C TRP A 427 2.20 -16.14 23.58
N LYS A 428 1.28 -16.94 23.07
CA LYS A 428 1.58 -18.16 22.29
C LYS A 428 0.77 -18.13 20.99
N MET A 429 1.39 -18.46 19.89
CA MET A 429 0.67 -18.75 18.66
C MET A 429 0.11 -20.18 18.75
N LEU A 430 -1.21 -20.29 18.73
CA LEU A 430 -1.90 -21.55 18.74
C LEU A 430 -2.49 -21.81 17.35
N SER A 431 -2.25 -23.00 16.81
CA SER A 431 -2.82 -23.38 15.52
C SER A 431 -3.40 -24.78 15.58
N LEU A 432 -4.56 -24.95 14.93
CA LEU A 432 -5.23 -26.24 14.77
C LEU A 432 -5.35 -26.53 13.27
N VAL A 433 -4.73 -27.60 12.83
CA VAL A 433 -4.72 -28.01 11.41
C VAL A 433 -5.51 -29.29 11.24
N SER A 434 -6.52 -29.25 10.38
CA SER A 434 -7.20 -30.44 9.89
C SER A 434 -6.67 -30.81 8.52
N LYS A 435 -6.30 -32.07 8.34
CA LYS A 435 -5.85 -32.64 7.09
C LYS A 435 -6.37 -34.06 6.92
N ASN A 436 -7.29 -34.27 5.97
CA ASN A 436 -7.86 -35.59 5.65
C ASN A 436 -8.40 -36.31 6.92
N ASP A 437 -9.29 -35.66 7.67
CA ASP A 437 -9.88 -36.17 8.89
C ASP A 437 -8.87 -36.51 10.01
N SER A 438 -7.72 -35.90 9.97
CA SER A 438 -6.72 -35.95 11.04
C SER A 438 -6.45 -34.51 11.51
N ILE A 439 -6.40 -34.30 12.81
CA ILE A 439 -6.17 -32.99 13.41
C ILE A 439 -4.87 -32.99 14.22
N ALA A 440 -4.10 -31.91 14.03
CA ALA A 440 -2.88 -31.63 14.79
C ALA A 440 -2.95 -30.22 15.40
N MET A 441 -2.49 -30.08 16.62
CA MET A 441 -2.29 -28.80 17.29
C MET A 441 -0.83 -28.38 17.22
N PHE A 442 -0.61 -27.08 17.00
CA PHE A 442 0.72 -26.48 17.02
C PHE A 442 0.74 -25.35 18.04
N VAL A 443 1.87 -25.22 18.72
CA VAL A 443 2.17 -24.12 19.62
C VAL A 443 3.48 -23.48 19.15
N ASN A 444 3.44 -22.18 18.85
CA ASN A 444 4.59 -21.44 18.33
C ASN A 444 5.20 -22.07 17.06
N GLY A 445 4.35 -22.62 16.19
CA GLY A 445 4.77 -23.26 14.95
C GLY A 445 5.26 -24.70 15.06
N GLU A 446 5.37 -25.25 16.29
CA GLU A 446 5.79 -26.63 16.55
C GLU A 446 4.59 -27.53 16.87
N GLN A 447 4.52 -28.69 16.24
CA GLN A 447 3.44 -29.65 16.49
C GLN A 447 3.58 -30.25 17.90
N ILE A 448 2.45 -30.27 18.61
CA ILE A 448 2.35 -30.86 19.96
C ILE A 448 1.69 -32.23 19.85
N GLY A 449 2.45 -33.24 20.27
CA GLY A 449 1.98 -34.63 20.21
C GLY A 449 1.80 -35.15 18.79
N GLU A 450 1.10 -36.27 18.67
CA GLU A 450 0.73 -36.86 17.39
C GLU A 450 -0.60 -36.31 16.90
N ALA A 451 -0.80 -36.31 15.57
CA ALA A 451 -2.11 -35.98 15.01
C ALA A 451 -3.13 -37.05 15.40
N ILE A 452 -4.32 -36.62 15.78
CA ILE A 452 -5.43 -37.50 16.16
C ILE A 452 -6.39 -37.69 14.99
N SER A 453 -6.95 -38.90 14.87
CA SER A 453 -8.03 -39.15 13.92
C SER A 453 -9.30 -38.45 14.39
N PHE A 454 -9.82 -37.52 13.59
CA PHE A 454 -10.93 -36.68 13.98
C PHE A 454 -11.84 -36.43 12.76
N PRO A 455 -12.75 -37.38 12.45
CA PRO A 455 -13.62 -37.24 11.31
C PRO A 455 -14.53 -36.02 11.46
N LEU A 456 -14.60 -35.19 10.42
CA LEU A 456 -15.42 -34.00 10.41
C LEU A 456 -16.83 -34.35 9.90
N TYR A 457 -17.81 -34.13 10.76
CA TYR A 457 -19.22 -34.19 10.35
C TYR A 457 -19.64 -32.87 9.71
N LYS A 458 -20.71 -32.92 8.89
CA LYS A 458 -21.24 -31.72 8.27
C LYS A 458 -21.70 -30.73 9.34
N ILE A 459 -21.07 -29.55 9.33
CA ILE A 459 -21.41 -28.44 10.21
C ILE A 459 -22.26 -27.44 9.40
N LEU A 460 -23.33 -26.91 10.03
CA LEU A 460 -24.26 -25.99 9.38
C LEU A 460 -23.59 -24.63 9.09
N ASP A 461 -23.91 -24.06 7.94
CA ASP A 461 -23.28 -22.80 7.45
C ASP A 461 -23.87 -21.56 8.14
N ASP A 462 -25.11 -21.57 8.52
CA ASP A 462 -25.90 -20.44 9.05
C ASP A 462 -25.71 -20.17 10.56
N ILE A 463 -24.88 -20.97 11.21
CA ILE A 463 -24.54 -20.79 12.63
C ILE A 463 -23.31 -19.89 12.80
N PRO A 464 -23.35 -18.89 13.68
CA PRO A 464 -22.18 -18.05 13.94
C PRO A 464 -20.94 -18.85 14.37
N PHE A 465 -19.79 -18.47 13.82
CA PHE A 465 -18.49 -18.98 14.24
C PHE A 465 -17.87 -17.99 15.20
N LEU A 466 -17.64 -18.38 16.45
CA LEU A 466 -17.25 -17.50 17.53
C LEU A 466 -15.84 -17.82 18.01
N VAL A 467 -15.14 -16.81 18.49
CA VAL A 467 -13.79 -16.90 19.05
C VAL A 467 -13.78 -16.31 20.45
N GLY A 468 -13.22 -17.05 21.40
CA GLY A 468 -12.98 -16.58 22.76
C GLY A 468 -14.12 -16.72 23.73
N GLY A 469 -15.26 -17.22 23.30
CA GLY A 469 -16.42 -17.40 24.17
C GLY A 469 -17.66 -17.78 23.39
N ASN A 470 -18.77 -17.82 24.10
CA ASN A 470 -20.12 -18.02 23.57
C ASN A 470 -21.12 -17.31 24.51
N GLU A 471 -22.41 -17.64 24.41
CA GLU A 471 -23.46 -17.06 25.27
C GLU A 471 -23.36 -17.52 26.74
N VAL A 472 -22.53 -18.53 27.06
CA VAL A 472 -22.30 -18.99 28.45
C VAL A 472 -21.12 -18.20 29.00
N GLU A 473 -21.41 -17.25 29.88
CA GLU A 473 -20.47 -16.27 30.41
C GLU A 473 -19.19 -16.89 30.99
N GLU A 474 -19.34 -18.00 31.73
CA GLU A 474 -18.21 -18.67 32.39
C GLU A 474 -17.26 -19.37 31.41
N GLU A 475 -17.68 -19.66 30.16
CA GLU A 475 -16.86 -20.33 29.15
C GLU A 475 -15.98 -19.37 28.35
N SER A 476 -15.98 -18.09 28.66
CA SER A 476 -15.13 -17.11 27.99
C SER A 476 -13.63 -17.38 28.27
N TRP A 477 -12.80 -17.08 27.26
CA TRP A 477 -11.36 -17.19 27.39
C TRP A 477 -10.82 -16.27 28.50
N ASN A 478 -10.05 -16.80 29.40
CA ASN A 478 -9.42 -16.02 30.46
C ASN A 478 -8.10 -15.42 29.96
N GLY A 479 -8.16 -14.32 29.20
CA GLY A 479 -6.98 -13.73 28.63
C GLY A 479 -7.26 -12.77 27.48
N ALA A 480 -6.43 -12.86 26.43
CA ALA A 480 -6.55 -12.01 25.26
C ALA A 480 -6.19 -12.77 23.99
N PHE A 481 -6.60 -12.23 22.85
CA PHE A 481 -6.25 -12.72 21.52
C PHE A 481 -5.66 -11.63 20.65
N ASP A 482 -4.95 -12.09 19.63
CA ASP A 482 -4.44 -11.29 18.53
C ASP A 482 -4.29 -12.14 17.28
N GLU A 483 -4.23 -11.54 16.10
CA GLU A 483 -3.93 -12.18 14.81
C GLU A 483 -4.74 -13.45 14.54
N ILE A 484 -6.05 -13.35 14.59
CA ILE A 484 -6.95 -14.49 14.34
C ILE A 484 -7.00 -14.78 12.83
N ARG A 485 -6.76 -16.04 12.45
CA ARG A 485 -6.84 -16.49 11.06
C ARG A 485 -7.66 -17.75 10.91
N VAL A 486 -8.49 -17.75 9.88
CA VAL A 486 -9.31 -18.89 9.49
C VAL A 486 -9.06 -19.19 8.02
N VAL A 487 -8.51 -20.36 7.74
CA VAL A 487 -8.05 -20.76 6.41
C VAL A 487 -8.66 -22.08 6.00
N GLN A 488 -9.30 -22.14 4.84
CA GLN A 488 -9.91 -23.38 4.28
C GLN A 488 -8.86 -24.21 3.53
N LYS A 489 -7.70 -24.40 4.15
CA LYS A 489 -6.58 -25.18 3.65
C LYS A 489 -5.75 -25.68 4.83
N ALA A 490 -5.29 -26.92 4.79
CA ALA A 490 -4.29 -27.40 5.74
C ALA A 490 -2.93 -26.76 5.45
N ARG A 491 -2.46 -25.89 6.34
CA ARG A 491 -1.12 -25.32 6.26
C ARG A 491 -0.09 -26.38 6.69
N SER A 492 1.08 -26.36 6.05
CA SER A 492 2.19 -27.24 6.44
C SER A 492 2.82 -26.81 7.77
N ALA A 493 3.52 -27.73 8.44
CA ALA A 493 4.31 -27.40 9.62
C ALA A 493 5.34 -26.30 9.34
N GLU A 494 5.93 -26.34 8.14
CA GLU A 494 6.86 -25.32 7.67
C GLU A 494 6.21 -23.94 7.57
N TRP A 495 5.00 -23.88 7.02
CA TRP A 495 4.21 -22.63 7.00
C TRP A 495 4.02 -22.06 8.39
N LEU A 496 3.54 -22.87 9.33
CA LEU A 496 3.25 -22.43 10.70
C LEU A 496 4.50 -22.01 11.45
N ARG A 497 5.62 -22.71 11.24
CA ARG A 497 6.92 -22.34 11.81
C ARG A 497 7.37 -20.95 11.33
N LEU A 498 7.34 -20.71 10.03
CA LEU A 498 7.74 -19.43 9.46
C LEU A 498 6.74 -18.31 9.81
N GLU A 499 5.46 -18.61 9.87
CA GLU A 499 4.42 -17.68 10.34
C GLU A 499 4.69 -17.23 11.77
N TYR A 500 4.98 -18.15 12.67
CA TYR A 500 5.38 -17.85 14.06
C TYR A 500 6.67 -17.01 14.11
N GLU A 501 7.70 -17.40 13.38
CA GLU A 501 9.00 -16.73 13.41
C GLU A 501 8.93 -15.30 12.88
N THR A 502 8.24 -15.08 11.76
CA THR A 502 8.11 -13.77 11.13
C THR A 502 7.23 -12.83 11.96
N GLN A 503 6.15 -13.35 12.54
CA GLN A 503 5.30 -12.58 13.46
C GLN A 503 6.04 -12.25 14.75
N SER A 504 6.83 -13.20 15.28
CA SER A 504 7.67 -12.94 16.47
C SER A 504 8.73 -11.87 16.22
N ALA A 505 9.24 -11.75 15.01
CA ALA A 505 10.18 -10.70 14.62
C ALA A 505 9.50 -9.32 14.52
N ALA A 506 8.21 -9.28 14.18
CA ALA A 506 7.41 -8.06 14.08
C ALA A 506 6.77 -7.62 15.42
N LYS A 507 6.92 -8.41 16.49
CA LYS A 507 6.38 -8.15 17.83
C LYS A 507 6.64 -6.72 18.30
N ASN A 508 5.66 -6.17 19.07
CA ASN A 508 5.73 -4.86 19.74
C ASN A 508 6.97 -4.66 20.62
#